data_06985aa0d5cdca95d9eea382358ed5ec
#
_entry.id   06985aa0d5cdca95d9eea382358ed5ec
#
_cell.length_a   1.000
_cell.length_b   1.000
_cell.length_c   1.000
_cell.angle_alpha   90.00
_cell.angle_beta   90.00
_cell.angle_gamma   90.00
#
_symmetry.space_group_name_H-M   'P 1'
#
loop_
_entity.id
_entity.type
_entity.pdbx_description
1 polymer ?
#
loop_
_entity_poly.entity_id
_entity_poly.type
_entity_poly.pdbx_seq_one_letter_code
_entity_poly.pdbx_strand_id
1 'polypeptide(L)'
;MTRSTTLHIDLSAISANAATLRTRIGAQKLMAVVKADAYGHGATQVAKHIETQVDALAVAITEEAINLREAGVAAPILVMEGPQSEDEISLMAEMALWPTLHDGVTINIIP
;
A
#
# COMPACT_ATOMS: atom_id res chain seq x y z
N MET A 1 -7.76 0.70 39.22
CA MET A 1 -8.31 -0.35 38.33
C MET A 1 -8.04 0.06 36.89
N THR A 2 -7.42 -0.83 36.16
CA THR A 2 -7.17 -0.60 34.73
C THR A 2 -8.30 -1.20 33.90
N ARG A 3 -8.75 -0.44 32.91
CA ARG A 3 -9.63 -0.99 31.87
C ARG A 3 -8.76 -1.57 30.77
N SER A 4 -9.15 -2.71 30.25
CA SER A 4 -8.49 -3.26 29.07
C SER A 4 -9.39 -3.01 27.84
N THR A 5 -8.76 -2.56 26.79
CA THR A 5 -9.39 -2.39 25.49
C THR A 5 -8.72 -3.36 24.53
N THR A 6 -9.51 -4.13 23.81
CA THR A 6 -8.98 -5.11 22.85
C THR A 6 -9.51 -4.80 21.47
N LEU A 7 -8.61 -4.81 20.50
CA LEU A 7 -8.95 -4.66 19.08
C LEU A 7 -8.73 -6.03 18.42
N HIS A 8 -9.79 -6.57 17.82
CA HIS A 8 -9.71 -7.82 17.08
C HIS A 8 -9.69 -7.55 15.59
N ILE A 9 -8.62 -7.96 14.92
CA ILE A 9 -8.49 -7.85 13.47
C ILE A 9 -8.63 -9.26 12.89
N ASP A 10 -9.60 -9.42 12.01
CA ASP A 10 -9.83 -10.70 11.32
C ASP A 10 -9.27 -10.62 9.90
N LEU A 11 -8.03 -11.08 9.72
CA LEU A 11 -7.37 -11.09 8.42
C LEU A 11 -8.09 -12.00 7.42
N SER A 12 -8.70 -13.08 7.90
CA SER A 12 -9.47 -13.97 7.03
C SER A 12 -10.68 -13.28 6.42
N ALA A 13 -11.34 -12.42 7.18
CA ALA A 13 -12.46 -11.62 6.67
C ALA A 13 -11.99 -10.63 5.60
N ILE A 14 -10.84 -9.99 5.82
CA ILE A 14 -10.25 -9.08 4.83
C ILE A 14 -9.90 -9.85 3.55
N SER A 15 -9.30 -11.01 3.67
CA SER A 15 -8.98 -11.88 2.55
C SER A 15 -10.25 -12.31 1.79
N ALA A 16 -11.32 -12.68 2.51
CA ALA A 16 -12.58 -13.05 1.90
C ALA A 16 -13.20 -11.87 1.13
N ASN A 17 -13.09 -10.66 1.66
CA ASN A 17 -13.57 -9.46 1.01
C ASN A 17 -12.78 -9.18 -0.28
N ALA A 18 -11.46 -9.35 -0.25
CA ALA A 18 -10.62 -9.20 -1.44
C ALA A 18 -11.03 -10.22 -2.52
N ALA A 19 -11.28 -11.46 -2.14
CA ALA A 19 -11.72 -12.50 -3.06
C ALA A 19 -13.09 -12.16 -3.68
N THR A 20 -14.01 -11.63 -2.89
CA THR A 20 -15.33 -11.21 -3.36
C THR A 20 -15.21 -10.07 -4.38
N LEU A 21 -14.39 -9.06 -4.09
CA LEU A 21 -14.16 -7.96 -5.01
C LEU A 21 -13.51 -8.45 -6.30
N ARG A 22 -12.51 -9.31 -6.20
CA ARG A 22 -11.85 -9.89 -7.37
C ARG A 22 -12.86 -10.59 -8.29
N THR A 23 -13.77 -11.36 -7.70
CA THR A 23 -14.81 -12.04 -8.48
C THR A 23 -15.74 -11.05 -9.18
N ARG A 24 -16.14 -9.99 -8.48
CA ARG A 24 -17.10 -9.02 -9.01
C ARG A 24 -16.53 -8.14 -10.11
N ILE A 25 -15.24 -7.77 -10.01
CA ILE A 25 -14.62 -6.92 -11.03
C ILE A 25 -14.15 -7.69 -12.27
N GLY A 26 -14.12 -9.02 -12.21
CA GLY A 26 -13.75 -9.87 -13.35
C GLY A 26 -12.30 -9.68 -13.76
N ALA A 27 -12.08 -9.30 -15.02
CA ALA A 27 -10.74 -9.16 -15.60
C ALA A 27 -10.02 -7.87 -15.22
N GLN A 28 -10.68 -6.95 -14.52
CA GLN A 28 -10.05 -5.68 -14.12
C GLN A 28 -9.01 -5.89 -13.03
N LYS A 29 -8.07 -4.96 -12.95
CA LYS A 29 -7.04 -5.00 -11.92
C LYS A 29 -7.59 -4.46 -10.60
N LEU A 30 -7.10 -5.00 -9.50
CA LEU A 30 -7.50 -4.61 -8.15
C LEU A 30 -6.32 -4.03 -7.40
N MET A 31 -6.47 -2.81 -6.89
CA MET A 31 -5.48 -2.17 -6.05
C MET A 31 -6.07 -1.97 -4.66
N ALA A 32 -5.40 -2.47 -3.63
CA ALA A 32 -5.84 -2.32 -2.25
C ALA A 32 -5.14 -1.14 -1.59
N VAL A 33 -5.92 -0.23 -1.04
CA VAL A 33 -5.40 0.96 -0.35
C VAL A 33 -5.23 0.63 1.13
N VAL A 34 -4.00 0.73 1.62
CA VAL A 34 -3.65 0.42 3.02
C VAL A 34 -3.03 1.61 3.75
N LYS A 35 -3.31 2.82 3.27
CA LYS A 35 -2.83 4.06 3.89
C LYS A 35 -3.36 4.21 5.32
N ALA A 36 -2.74 5.09 6.10
CA ALA A 36 -3.14 5.39 7.47
C ALA A 36 -3.24 4.10 8.31
N ASP A 37 -2.22 3.25 8.19
CA ASP A 37 -2.13 1.97 8.89
C ASP A 37 -3.32 1.06 8.59
N ALA A 38 -3.80 1.07 7.33
CA ALA A 38 -5.01 0.36 6.91
C ALA A 38 -6.21 0.77 7.78
N TYR A 39 -6.29 2.07 8.10
CA TYR A 39 -7.31 2.65 8.98
C TYR A 39 -7.38 1.94 10.35
N GLY A 40 -6.21 1.65 10.92
CA GLY A 40 -6.11 1.02 12.23
C GLY A 40 -6.11 -0.50 12.23
N HIS A 41 -6.22 -1.13 11.06
CA HIS A 41 -6.18 -2.61 10.96
C HIS A 41 -4.76 -3.18 10.92
N GLY A 42 -3.74 -2.32 10.80
CA GLY A 42 -2.35 -2.75 10.69
C GLY A 42 -1.94 -2.98 9.25
N ALA A 43 -1.38 -1.94 8.60
CA ALA A 43 -1.05 -1.96 7.17
C ALA A 43 -0.12 -3.12 6.79
N THR A 44 0.92 -3.37 7.60
CA THR A 44 1.89 -4.42 7.32
C THR A 44 1.24 -5.81 7.32
N GLN A 45 0.46 -6.10 8.34
CA GLN A 45 -0.20 -7.40 8.45
C GLN A 45 -1.26 -7.61 7.38
N VAL A 46 -2.06 -6.57 7.12
CA VAL A 46 -3.06 -6.61 6.06
C VAL A 46 -2.39 -6.81 4.70
N ALA A 47 -1.40 -6.00 4.38
CA ALA A 47 -0.71 -6.05 3.09
C ALA A 47 -0.08 -7.43 2.85
N LYS A 48 0.62 -7.97 3.83
CA LYS A 48 1.25 -9.29 3.71
C LYS A 48 0.21 -10.39 3.53
N HIS A 49 -0.94 -10.23 4.12
CA HIS A 49 -2.00 -11.26 4.05
C HIS A 49 -2.72 -11.27 2.70
N ILE A 50 -2.87 -10.10 2.06
CA ILE A 50 -3.64 -9.99 0.81
C ILE A 50 -2.80 -9.71 -0.44
N GLU A 51 -1.48 -9.52 -0.32
CA GLU A 51 -0.66 -9.09 -1.47
C GLU A 51 -0.73 -10.02 -2.69
N THR A 52 -0.99 -11.30 -2.47
CA THR A 52 -1.14 -12.26 -3.59
C THR A 52 -2.54 -12.25 -4.20
N GLN A 53 -3.50 -11.59 -3.56
CA GLN A 53 -4.88 -11.51 -4.04
C GLN A 53 -5.17 -10.23 -4.81
N VAL A 54 -4.25 -9.26 -4.76
CA VAL A 54 -4.41 -7.96 -5.43
C VAL A 54 -3.30 -7.79 -6.45
N ASP A 55 -3.50 -6.86 -7.38
CA ASP A 55 -2.48 -6.56 -8.40
C ASP A 55 -1.46 -5.54 -7.88
N ALA A 56 -1.88 -4.68 -6.96
CA ALA A 56 -1.02 -3.69 -6.34
C ALA A 56 -1.61 -3.23 -5.01
N LEU A 57 -0.77 -2.58 -4.21
CA LEU A 57 -1.16 -1.91 -2.99
C LEU A 57 -0.97 -0.40 -3.20
N ALA A 58 -1.68 0.41 -2.43
CA ALA A 58 -1.51 1.86 -2.46
C ALA A 58 -1.42 2.41 -1.05
N VAL A 59 -0.53 3.38 -0.87
CA VAL A 59 -0.34 4.12 0.37
C VAL A 59 -0.36 5.61 0.06
N ALA A 60 -0.44 6.47 1.08
CA ALA A 60 -0.47 7.90 0.88
C ALA A 60 0.93 8.47 0.66
N ILE A 61 1.88 8.12 1.50
CA ILE A 61 3.22 8.69 1.54
C ILE A 61 4.31 7.62 1.43
N THR A 62 5.50 8.06 1.04
CA THR A 62 6.64 7.17 0.82
C THR A 62 7.02 6.38 2.08
N GLU A 63 6.94 7.00 3.26
CA GLU A 63 7.27 6.32 4.51
C GLU A 63 6.43 5.08 4.76
N GLU A 64 5.15 5.14 4.43
CA GLU A 64 4.26 3.99 4.55
C GLU A 64 4.71 2.85 3.63
N ALA A 65 5.12 3.20 2.40
CA ALA A 65 5.61 2.22 1.44
C ALA A 65 6.92 1.58 1.90
N ILE A 66 7.83 2.38 2.46
CA ILE A 66 9.09 1.89 3.00
C ILE A 66 8.83 0.86 4.10
N ASN A 67 7.91 1.16 5.01
CA ASN A 67 7.56 0.24 6.09
C ASN A 67 7.04 -1.09 5.56
N LEU A 68 6.25 -1.07 4.49
CA LEU A 68 5.78 -2.31 3.86
C LEU A 68 6.92 -3.09 3.22
N ARG A 69 7.84 -2.42 2.51
CA ARG A 69 9.01 -3.07 1.92
C ARG A 69 9.92 -3.70 2.98
N GLU A 70 10.18 -2.99 4.07
CA GLU A 70 10.99 -3.51 5.17
C GLU A 70 10.34 -4.72 5.84
N ALA A 71 9.04 -4.80 5.82
CA ALA A 71 8.30 -5.94 6.34
C ALA A 71 8.26 -7.13 5.38
N GLY A 72 8.79 -6.99 4.16
CA GLY A 72 8.88 -8.07 3.19
C GLY A 72 7.76 -8.11 2.17
N VAL A 73 6.94 -7.05 2.07
CA VAL A 73 5.91 -6.96 1.04
C VAL A 73 6.58 -6.82 -0.32
N ALA A 74 6.24 -7.71 -1.25
CA ALA A 74 6.82 -7.78 -2.59
C ALA A 74 5.90 -7.20 -3.67
N ALA A 75 4.60 -7.10 -3.43
CA ALA A 75 3.64 -6.58 -4.40
C ALA A 75 3.99 -5.14 -4.84
N PRO A 76 3.56 -4.72 -6.04
CA PRO A 76 3.71 -3.32 -6.44
C PRO A 76 3.02 -2.38 -5.44
N ILE A 77 3.65 -1.25 -5.15
CA ILE A 77 3.11 -0.26 -4.20
C ILE A 77 3.08 1.10 -4.88
N LEU A 78 1.89 1.70 -4.97
CA LEU A 78 1.69 3.05 -5.46
C LEU A 78 1.73 4.02 -4.28
N VAL A 79 2.51 5.10 -4.40
CA VAL A 79 2.51 6.20 -3.44
C VAL A 79 1.64 7.31 -4.00
N MET A 80 0.45 7.50 -3.40
CA MET A 80 -0.59 8.35 -3.97
C MET A 80 -0.25 9.85 -3.95
N GLU A 81 0.45 10.31 -2.91
CA GLU A 81 0.87 11.72 -2.86
C GLU A 81 2.05 12.03 -3.78
N GLY A 82 2.74 10.99 -4.23
CA GLY A 82 3.91 11.14 -5.08
C GLY A 82 5.14 11.63 -4.32
N PRO A 83 6.25 11.84 -5.04
CA PRO A 83 7.50 12.29 -4.40
C PRO A 83 7.43 13.76 -4.00
N GLN A 84 8.09 14.09 -2.89
CA GLN A 84 8.20 15.46 -2.38
C GLN A 84 9.55 16.10 -2.73
N SER A 85 10.51 15.33 -3.25
CA SER A 85 11.85 15.81 -3.59
C SER A 85 12.53 14.84 -4.55
N GLU A 86 13.66 15.29 -5.13
CA GLU A 86 14.47 14.43 -6.01
C GLU A 86 15.05 13.25 -5.24
N ASP A 87 15.44 13.44 -3.98
CA ASP A 87 15.96 12.37 -3.14
C ASP A 87 14.90 11.31 -2.92
N GLU A 88 13.66 11.71 -2.75
CA GLU A 88 12.56 10.79 -2.56
C GLU A 88 12.27 9.98 -3.84
N ILE A 89 12.42 10.59 -5.00
CA ILE A 89 12.28 9.89 -6.29
C ILE A 89 13.34 8.81 -6.41
N SER A 90 14.59 9.10 -6.06
CA SER A 90 15.66 8.12 -6.07
C SER A 90 15.37 6.95 -5.13
N LEU A 91 14.86 7.25 -3.95
CA LEU A 91 14.47 6.23 -2.96
C LEU A 91 13.33 5.37 -3.49
N MET A 92 12.34 5.97 -4.12
CA MET A 92 11.24 5.23 -4.74
C MET A 92 11.74 4.27 -5.82
N ALA A 93 12.70 4.71 -6.63
CA ALA A 93 13.30 3.85 -7.65
C ALA A 93 14.04 2.67 -7.02
N GLU A 94 14.83 2.91 -5.97
CA GLU A 94 15.54 1.85 -5.26
C GLU A 94 14.60 0.80 -4.67
N MET A 95 13.48 1.24 -4.15
CA MET A 95 12.53 0.36 -3.47
C MET A 95 11.41 -0.14 -4.40
N ALA A 96 11.52 0.14 -5.69
CA ALA A 96 10.55 -0.26 -6.70
C ALA A 96 9.13 0.20 -6.36
N LEU A 97 9.00 1.47 -5.96
CA LEU A 97 7.70 2.08 -5.66
C LEU A 97 7.19 2.81 -6.90
N TRP A 98 5.88 2.86 -7.04
CA TRP A 98 5.22 3.57 -8.13
C TRP A 98 4.88 5.00 -7.67
N PRO A 99 5.45 6.03 -8.28
CA PRO A 99 5.11 7.41 -7.95
C PRO A 99 3.83 7.83 -8.67
N THR A 100 3.08 8.73 -8.04
CA THR A 100 2.01 9.47 -8.72
C THR A 100 2.60 10.78 -9.21
N LEU A 101 2.35 11.13 -10.46
CA LEU A 101 2.88 12.33 -11.07
C LEU A 101 1.81 13.41 -11.08
N HIS A 102 2.12 14.56 -10.47
CA HIS A 102 1.17 15.67 -10.33
C HIS A 102 1.48 16.85 -11.26
N ASP A 103 2.73 16.96 -11.75
CA ASP A 103 3.15 18.10 -12.56
C ASP A 103 4.32 17.75 -13.49
N GLY A 104 4.62 18.67 -14.40
CA GLY A 104 5.68 18.47 -15.39
C GLY A 104 7.09 18.50 -14.79
N VAL A 105 7.28 19.16 -13.66
CA VAL A 105 8.59 19.21 -13.00
C VAL A 105 8.93 17.80 -12.47
N THR A 106 7.97 17.15 -11.83
CA THR A 106 8.15 15.78 -11.35
C THR A 106 8.47 14.84 -12.51
N ILE A 107 7.77 14.95 -13.64
CA ILE A 107 8.02 14.13 -14.82
C ILE A 107 9.46 14.29 -15.30
N ASN A 108 9.96 15.54 -15.33
CA ASN A 108 11.28 15.83 -15.87
C ASN A 108 12.45 15.30 -15.02
N ILE A 109 12.23 15.04 -13.72
CA ILE A 109 13.29 14.58 -12.83
C ILE A 109 13.27 13.07 -12.58
N ILE A 110 12.28 12.36 -13.11
CA ILE A 110 12.24 10.91 -13.04
C ILE A 110 13.24 10.35 -14.05
N PRO A 111 14.15 9.47 -13.62
CA PRO A 111 15.17 8.88 -14.50
C PRO A 111 14.58 7.95 -15.56
#